data_be58ea15aa93eb6876a37d962a62bee5
#
_entry.id   be58ea15aa93eb6876a37d962a62bee5
#
_cell.length_a   1.000
_cell.length_b   1.000
_cell.length_c   1.000
_cell.angle_alpha   90.00
_cell.angle_beta   90.00
_cell.angle_gamma   90.00
#
_symmetry.space_group_name_H-M   'P 1'
#
loop_
_entity.id
_entity.type
_entity.pdbx_description
1 polymer ?
#
loop_
_entity_poly.entity_id
_entity_poly.type
_entity_poly.pdbx_seq_one_letter_code
_entity_poly.pdbx_strand_id
1 'polypeptide(L)'
;MLSFLREFVDVVVLSVPGMVVLGLIGGSFLNVVIHRTPTIAERDQWEQASLLMSDPQAWSLAFPDLAAPSVAVDAAAADIQGALAKSGPYTLSQPGSACPKCSRRIRWYENVPLLSWLWLRRRCSGCGSPISWRYPAVEVTVAMIFAWFAWRLGPVPAAPMWAAVCCALLALAVIDAQTALLPDRLTQALLWAGLAAAALGWSWVGAPLAVTGAAFGYLVPWLCDVAMRRYLALPAMAAGDFQLLAAIGAWLGQPVLVAAILVVAIFTALPAALLRLRRDGPAASAAPFGPYLAAPAILVVLVGPAAVYDVLR
;
A
#
# COMPACT_ATOMS: atom_id res chain seq x y z
N MET A 1 -21.08 27.30 -18.02
CA MET A 1 -20.08 27.11 -16.95
C MET A 1 -19.72 25.63 -16.76
N LEU A 2 -20.68 24.72 -16.54
CA LEU A 2 -20.39 23.28 -16.38
C LEU A 2 -19.80 22.61 -17.62
N SER A 3 -20.26 22.95 -18.82
CA SER A 3 -19.72 22.46 -20.09
C SER A 3 -18.26 22.90 -20.32
N PHE A 4 -17.95 24.15 -20.03
CA PHE A 4 -16.60 24.71 -20.13
C PHE A 4 -15.65 24.03 -19.11
N LEU A 5 -16.10 23.81 -17.87
CA LEU A 5 -15.30 23.10 -16.86
C LEU A 5 -15.04 21.66 -17.26
N ARG A 6 -16.02 20.97 -17.85
CA ARG A 6 -15.86 19.61 -18.34
C ARG A 6 -14.84 19.56 -19.49
N GLU A 7 -14.98 20.43 -20.47
CA GLU A 7 -14.06 20.53 -21.61
C GLU A 7 -12.63 20.89 -21.15
N PHE A 8 -12.48 21.80 -20.18
CA PHE A 8 -11.19 22.13 -19.59
C PHE A 8 -10.56 20.91 -18.89
N VAL A 9 -11.33 20.15 -18.11
CA VAL A 9 -10.85 18.93 -17.44
C VAL A 9 -10.44 17.89 -18.48
N ASP A 10 -11.27 17.63 -19.48
CA ASP A 10 -11.01 16.59 -20.47
C ASP A 10 -9.80 16.94 -21.35
N VAL A 11 -9.68 18.20 -21.78
CA VAL A 11 -8.61 18.62 -22.70
C VAL A 11 -7.30 18.96 -21.99
N VAL A 12 -7.36 19.62 -20.84
CA VAL A 12 -6.16 20.11 -20.15
C VAL A 12 -5.67 19.13 -19.09
N VAL A 13 -6.56 18.72 -18.18
CA VAL A 13 -6.17 17.92 -17.01
C VAL A 13 -5.92 16.45 -17.41
N LEU A 14 -6.78 15.86 -18.25
CA LEU A 14 -6.65 14.47 -18.71
C LEU A 14 -5.72 14.31 -19.91
N SER A 15 -5.16 15.40 -20.45
CA SER A 15 -4.08 15.32 -21.46
C SER A 15 -2.82 14.68 -20.89
N VAL A 16 -1.94 14.16 -21.74
CA VAL A 16 -0.67 13.58 -21.30
C VAL A 16 0.15 14.53 -20.43
N PRO A 17 0.36 15.82 -20.81
CA PRO A 17 1.06 16.78 -19.94
C PRO A 17 0.35 17.03 -18.61
N GLY A 18 -0.97 17.19 -18.60
CA GLY A 18 -1.77 17.37 -17.38
C GLY A 18 -1.65 16.17 -16.44
N MET A 19 -1.73 14.96 -16.99
CA MET A 19 -1.57 13.72 -16.24
C MET A 19 -0.14 13.54 -15.71
N VAL A 20 0.89 13.99 -16.42
CA VAL A 20 2.28 14.03 -15.89
C VAL A 20 2.34 14.92 -14.64
N VAL A 21 1.75 16.11 -14.69
CA VAL A 21 1.72 17.04 -13.55
C VAL A 21 0.94 16.42 -12.38
N LEU A 22 -0.23 15.84 -12.64
CA LEU A 22 -0.99 15.09 -11.61
C LEU A 22 -0.18 13.94 -11.03
N GLY A 23 0.53 13.22 -11.87
CA GLY A 23 1.39 12.11 -11.45
C GLY A 23 2.56 12.57 -10.56
N LEU A 24 3.19 13.71 -10.87
CA LEU A 24 4.24 14.28 -10.03
C LEU A 24 3.70 14.69 -8.66
N ILE A 25 2.56 15.38 -8.62
CA ILE A 25 1.89 15.76 -7.35
C ILE A 25 1.48 14.52 -6.57
N GLY A 26 0.83 13.55 -7.24
CA GLY A 26 0.45 12.28 -6.65
C GLY A 26 1.64 11.49 -6.11
N GLY A 27 2.77 11.49 -6.83
CA GLY A 27 4.02 10.84 -6.42
C GLY A 27 4.64 11.48 -5.17
N SER A 28 4.60 12.81 -5.06
CA SER A 28 5.02 13.50 -3.84
C SER A 28 4.14 13.13 -2.65
N PHE A 29 2.82 13.07 -2.84
CA PHE A 29 1.90 12.58 -1.80
C PHE A 29 2.11 11.09 -1.50
N LEU A 30 2.37 10.26 -2.50
CA LEU A 30 2.65 8.85 -2.33
C LEU A 30 3.89 8.61 -1.45
N ASN A 31 4.92 9.43 -1.57
CA ASN A 31 6.07 9.41 -0.67
C ASN A 31 5.65 9.63 0.80
N VAL A 32 4.69 10.54 1.06
CA VAL A 32 4.14 10.74 2.40
C VAL A 32 3.40 9.50 2.88
N VAL A 33 2.56 8.90 2.03
CA VAL A 33 1.84 7.66 2.34
C VAL A 33 2.82 6.53 2.67
N ILE A 34 3.81 6.28 1.83
CA ILE A 34 4.82 5.23 2.03
C ILE A 34 5.56 5.41 3.36
N HIS A 35 5.93 6.64 3.69
CA HIS A 35 6.72 6.91 4.89
C HIS A 35 5.90 6.90 6.18
N ARG A 36 4.65 7.39 6.14
CA ARG A 36 3.86 7.61 7.36
C ARG A 36 2.92 6.46 7.71
N THR A 37 2.40 5.76 6.70
CA THR A 37 1.39 4.72 6.94
C THR A 37 1.88 3.59 7.86
N PRO A 38 3.13 3.08 7.74
CA PRO A 38 3.63 2.09 8.69
C PRO A 38 3.62 2.58 10.13
N THR A 39 4.14 3.79 10.37
CA THR A 39 4.15 4.38 11.72
C THR A 39 2.74 4.64 12.25
N ILE A 40 1.79 5.05 11.40
CA ILE A 40 0.39 5.22 11.79
C ILE A 40 -0.18 3.86 12.21
N ALA A 41 0.03 2.82 11.40
CA ALA A 41 -0.47 1.47 11.68
C ALA A 41 0.11 0.91 12.99
N GLU A 42 1.41 1.09 13.24
CA GLU A 42 2.03 0.67 14.51
C GLU A 42 1.45 1.43 15.70
N ARG A 43 1.25 2.74 15.59
CA ARG A 43 0.65 3.54 16.67
C ARG A 43 -0.77 3.11 16.98
N ASP A 44 -1.58 2.83 15.94
CA ASP A 44 -2.94 2.31 16.11
C ASP A 44 -2.93 0.95 16.82
N GLN A 45 -1.97 0.08 16.53
CA GLN A 45 -1.82 -1.22 17.20
C GLN A 45 -1.46 -1.05 18.68
N TRP A 46 -0.51 -0.15 18.99
CA TRP A 46 -0.16 0.15 20.39
C TRP A 46 -1.31 0.76 21.16
N GLU A 47 -2.08 1.67 20.54
CA GLU A 47 -3.28 2.24 21.14
C GLU A 47 -4.32 1.17 21.45
N GLN A 48 -4.65 0.32 20.47
CA GLN A 48 -5.59 -0.79 20.65
C GLN A 48 -5.11 -1.78 21.74
N ALA A 49 -3.83 -2.15 21.72
CA ALA A 49 -3.25 -3.05 22.71
C ALA A 49 -3.38 -2.45 24.12
N SER A 50 -3.07 -1.17 24.30
CA SER A 50 -3.17 -0.50 25.59
C SER A 50 -4.62 -0.41 26.11
N LEU A 51 -5.58 -0.19 25.20
CA LEU A 51 -7.01 -0.19 25.55
C LEU A 51 -7.48 -1.60 25.98
N LEU A 52 -7.09 -2.64 25.25
CA LEU A 52 -7.43 -4.03 25.62
C LEU A 52 -6.80 -4.45 26.96
N MET A 53 -5.56 -4.00 27.22
CA MET A 53 -4.87 -4.31 28.48
C MET A 53 -5.53 -3.63 29.68
N SER A 54 -6.14 -2.46 29.51
CA SER A 54 -6.81 -1.69 30.56
C SER A 54 -8.30 -1.97 30.68
N ASP A 55 -8.89 -2.79 29.78
CA ASP A 55 -10.31 -3.14 29.83
C ASP A 55 -10.55 -4.42 30.64
N PRO A 56 -11.18 -4.34 31.85
CA PRO A 56 -11.47 -5.51 32.66
C PRO A 56 -12.40 -6.53 31.99
N GLN A 57 -13.30 -6.07 31.10
CA GLN A 57 -14.21 -6.95 30.38
C GLN A 57 -13.48 -7.73 29.29
N ALA A 58 -12.66 -7.06 28.51
CA ALA A 58 -11.81 -7.71 27.50
C ALA A 58 -10.86 -8.72 28.15
N TRP A 59 -10.27 -8.35 29.31
CA TRP A 59 -9.42 -9.23 30.08
C TRP A 59 -10.13 -10.50 30.55
N SER A 60 -11.32 -10.37 31.16
CA SER A 60 -12.09 -11.50 31.67
C SER A 60 -12.58 -12.46 30.57
N LEU A 61 -12.86 -11.94 29.37
CA LEU A 61 -13.19 -12.73 28.20
C LEU A 61 -11.98 -13.50 27.65
N ALA A 62 -10.81 -12.87 27.63
CA ALA A 62 -9.59 -13.50 27.12
C ALA A 62 -8.97 -14.49 28.12
N PHE A 63 -9.09 -14.21 29.40
CA PHE A 63 -8.46 -14.95 30.49
C PHE A 63 -9.46 -15.27 31.61
N PRO A 64 -10.46 -16.17 31.36
CA PRO A 64 -11.55 -16.42 32.29
C PRO A 64 -11.10 -17.00 33.64
N ASP A 65 -9.94 -17.66 33.66
CA ASP A 65 -9.37 -18.26 34.86
C ASP A 65 -8.44 -17.33 35.65
N LEU A 66 -8.18 -16.14 35.14
CA LEU A 66 -7.33 -15.13 35.80
C LEU A 66 -8.19 -14.01 36.39
N ALA A 67 -7.79 -13.57 37.59
CA ALA A 67 -8.34 -12.33 38.18
C ALA A 67 -8.07 -11.14 37.27
N ALA A 68 -8.51 -9.95 37.66
CA ALA A 68 -8.24 -8.70 36.94
C ALA A 68 -6.75 -8.53 36.53
N PRO A 69 -6.45 -7.71 35.53
CA PRO A 69 -5.07 -7.43 35.14
C PRO A 69 -4.21 -7.08 36.35
N SER A 70 -2.96 -7.48 36.35
CA SER A 70 -2.04 -7.12 37.43
C SER A 70 -1.75 -5.60 37.35
N VAL A 71 -1.39 -5.01 38.49
CA VAL A 71 -0.98 -3.59 38.58
C VAL A 71 0.13 -3.24 37.58
N ALA A 72 1.01 -4.18 37.26
CA ALA A 72 2.06 -4.00 36.28
C ALA A 72 1.51 -3.88 34.86
N VAL A 73 0.45 -4.61 34.50
CA VAL A 73 -0.22 -4.53 33.18
C VAL A 73 -0.93 -3.19 33.05
N ASP A 74 -1.68 -2.78 34.07
CA ASP A 74 -2.36 -1.47 34.06
C ASP A 74 -1.37 -0.29 33.96
N ALA A 75 -0.26 -0.37 34.69
CA ALA A 75 0.80 0.63 34.60
C ALA A 75 1.43 0.69 33.21
N ALA A 76 1.72 -0.47 32.60
CA ALA A 76 2.25 -0.52 31.23
C ALA A 76 1.27 0.06 30.21
N ALA A 77 -0.04 -0.25 30.33
CA ALA A 77 -1.07 0.33 29.47
C ALA A 77 -1.12 1.87 29.62
N ALA A 78 -1.09 2.38 30.85
CA ALA A 78 -1.07 3.82 31.12
C ALA A 78 0.19 4.51 30.57
N ASP A 79 1.36 3.88 30.68
CA ASP A 79 2.62 4.39 30.15
C ASP A 79 2.56 4.49 28.59
N ILE A 80 2.02 3.48 27.91
CA ILE A 80 1.83 3.48 26.47
C ILE A 80 0.88 4.63 26.07
N GLN A 81 -0.27 4.75 26.71
CA GLN A 81 -1.23 5.83 26.45
C GLN A 81 -0.62 7.20 26.69
N GLY A 82 0.14 7.36 27.79
CA GLY A 82 0.86 8.57 28.11
C GLY A 82 1.93 8.93 27.07
N ALA A 83 2.65 7.95 26.55
CA ALA A 83 3.65 8.16 25.49
C ALA A 83 2.99 8.57 24.15
N LEU A 84 1.89 7.93 23.79
CA LEU A 84 1.11 8.27 22.59
C LEU A 84 0.54 9.69 22.68
N ALA A 85 -0.03 10.06 23.83
CA ALA A 85 -0.57 11.40 24.08
C ALA A 85 0.51 12.49 24.00
N LYS A 86 1.68 12.27 24.62
CA LYS A 86 2.81 13.20 24.59
C LYS A 86 3.38 13.42 23.19
N SER A 87 3.36 12.39 22.34
CA SER A 87 3.88 12.49 20.97
C SER A 87 2.93 13.24 20.01
N GLY A 88 1.71 13.53 20.44
CA GLY A 88 0.69 14.23 19.66
C GLY A 88 0.16 13.43 18.44
N PRO A 89 -0.79 14.02 17.68
CA PRO A 89 -1.41 13.34 16.55
C PRO A 89 -0.40 13.09 15.42
N TYR A 90 -0.38 11.85 14.92
CA TYR A 90 0.43 11.47 13.77
C TYR A 90 -0.46 10.92 12.66
N THR A 91 -0.62 11.72 11.60
CA THR A 91 -1.50 11.43 10.45
C THR A 91 -0.76 11.68 9.14
N LEU A 92 -1.43 11.46 8.01
CA LEU A 92 -0.85 11.80 6.70
C LEU A 92 -0.58 13.30 6.53
N SER A 93 -1.30 14.18 7.25
CA SER A 93 -1.17 15.64 7.20
C SER A 93 -0.41 16.24 8.38
N GLN A 94 -0.36 15.57 9.51
CA GLN A 94 0.27 16.07 10.75
C GLN A 94 1.30 15.08 11.31
N PRO A 95 2.43 15.59 11.82
CA PRO A 95 2.97 16.94 11.70
C PRO A 95 3.33 17.28 10.24
N GLY A 96 3.51 18.57 9.92
CA GLY A 96 3.97 18.99 8.58
C GLY A 96 5.31 18.34 8.20
N SER A 97 5.62 18.27 6.90
CA SER A 97 6.88 17.70 6.41
C SER A 97 8.09 18.43 7.00
N ALA A 98 9.04 17.66 7.53
CA ALA A 98 10.24 18.19 8.18
C ALA A 98 11.47 17.35 7.80
N CYS A 99 12.64 17.95 7.89
CA CYS A 99 13.89 17.24 7.68
C CYS A 99 14.13 16.25 8.85
N PRO A 100 14.39 14.95 8.58
CA PRO A 100 14.57 13.96 9.65
C PRO A 100 15.83 14.19 10.49
N LYS A 101 16.80 15.00 10.02
CA LYS A 101 18.05 15.27 10.73
C LYS A 101 18.04 16.54 11.58
N CYS A 102 17.43 17.62 11.09
CA CYS A 102 17.41 18.90 11.80
C CYS A 102 16.02 19.38 12.24
N SER A 103 14.98 18.58 11.98
CA SER A 103 13.58 18.85 12.31
C SER A 103 13.03 20.18 11.75
N ARG A 104 13.78 20.86 10.86
CA ARG A 104 13.30 22.06 10.18
C ARG A 104 12.11 21.72 9.32
N ARG A 105 11.03 22.48 9.40
CA ARG A 105 9.88 22.36 8.51
C ARG A 105 10.26 22.64 7.06
N ILE A 106 9.82 21.79 6.14
CA ILE A 106 9.99 21.93 4.71
C ILE A 106 8.97 22.97 4.24
N ARG A 107 9.44 24.00 3.51
CA ARG A 107 8.57 25.02 2.95
C ARG A 107 7.84 24.46 1.73
N TRP A 108 6.67 25.00 1.39
CA TRP A 108 5.86 24.49 0.28
C TRP A 108 6.62 24.42 -1.06
N TYR A 109 7.47 25.43 -1.37
CA TYR A 109 8.27 25.45 -2.59
C TYR A 109 9.48 24.47 -2.55
N GLU A 110 9.92 24.08 -1.38
CA GLU A 110 10.92 23.01 -1.19
C GLU A 110 10.32 21.61 -1.34
N ASN A 111 9.01 21.52 -1.49
CA ASN A 111 8.24 20.28 -1.68
C ASN A 111 7.63 20.16 -3.09
N VAL A 112 8.05 21.04 -4.03
CA VAL A 112 7.64 20.91 -5.45
C VAL A 112 8.30 19.67 -6.03
N PRO A 113 7.50 18.70 -6.54
CA PRO A 113 8.03 17.43 -6.99
C PRO A 113 9.15 17.58 -8.00
N LEU A 114 10.19 16.77 -7.88
CA LEU A 114 11.37 16.69 -8.74
C LEU A 114 12.18 18.02 -8.78
N LEU A 115 11.51 19.15 -9.01
CA LEU A 115 12.17 20.46 -9.19
C LEU A 115 12.90 20.91 -7.91
N SER A 116 12.29 20.74 -6.75
CA SER A 116 12.92 21.12 -5.48
C SER A 116 14.17 20.28 -5.19
N TRP A 117 14.13 18.99 -5.49
CA TRP A 117 15.27 18.11 -5.32
C TRP A 117 16.45 18.46 -6.22
N LEU A 118 16.19 18.84 -7.46
CA LEU A 118 17.20 19.35 -8.41
C LEU A 118 17.76 20.69 -7.97
N TRP A 119 16.88 21.65 -7.62
CA TRP A 119 17.28 22.99 -7.18
C TRP A 119 18.08 22.97 -5.90
N LEU A 120 17.66 22.21 -4.91
CA LEU A 120 18.37 22.01 -3.65
C LEU A 120 19.65 21.16 -3.80
N ARG A 121 20.00 20.73 -5.00
CA ARG A 121 21.16 19.89 -5.27
C ARG A 121 21.21 18.66 -4.36
N ARG A 122 20.04 18.06 -4.12
CA ARG A 122 19.86 16.87 -3.27
C ARG A 122 20.23 17.09 -1.80
N ARG A 123 20.21 18.31 -1.28
CA ARG A 123 20.61 18.65 0.08
C ARG A 123 19.53 19.46 0.81
N CYS A 124 19.37 19.20 2.11
CA CYS A 124 18.49 20.00 2.94
C CYS A 124 18.99 21.45 3.00
N SER A 125 18.11 22.40 2.81
CA SER A 125 18.42 23.84 2.87
C SER A 125 18.80 24.34 4.26
N GLY A 126 18.52 23.56 5.32
CA GLY A 126 18.86 23.91 6.71
C GLY A 126 20.19 23.32 7.19
N CYS A 127 20.39 22.01 7.01
CA CYS A 127 21.56 21.33 7.58
C CYS A 127 22.47 20.69 6.50
N GLY A 128 22.17 20.86 5.21
CA GLY A 128 22.98 20.29 4.13
C GLY A 128 22.94 18.76 4.00
N SER A 129 22.17 18.06 4.84
CA SER A 129 22.08 16.60 4.78
C SER A 129 21.53 16.12 3.43
N PRO A 130 21.99 14.97 2.88
CA PRO A 130 21.54 14.49 1.59
C PRO A 130 20.08 14.05 1.64
N ILE A 131 19.31 14.40 0.58
CA ILE A 131 17.94 13.96 0.36
C ILE A 131 18.01 12.69 -0.50
N SER A 132 17.36 11.62 -0.04
CA SER A 132 17.38 10.32 -0.72
C SER A 132 16.82 10.43 -2.15
N TRP A 133 17.45 9.73 -3.10
CA TRP A 133 17.00 9.61 -4.47
C TRP A 133 15.66 8.86 -4.61
N ARG A 134 15.23 8.14 -3.57
CA ARG A 134 13.93 7.43 -3.54
C ARG A 134 12.76 8.38 -3.77
N TYR A 135 12.83 9.60 -3.23
CA TYR A 135 11.75 10.58 -3.37
C TYR A 135 11.49 10.95 -4.84
N PRO A 136 12.47 11.46 -5.60
CA PRO A 136 12.25 11.74 -7.01
C PRO A 136 12.00 10.48 -7.85
N ALA A 137 12.52 9.33 -7.48
CA ALA A 137 12.25 8.08 -8.18
C ALA A 137 10.76 7.70 -8.12
N VAL A 138 10.14 7.78 -6.95
CA VAL A 138 8.69 7.54 -6.79
C VAL A 138 7.90 8.57 -7.59
N GLU A 139 8.25 9.87 -7.51
CA GLU A 139 7.56 10.94 -8.24
C GLU A 139 7.58 10.71 -9.76
N VAL A 140 8.75 10.37 -10.30
CA VAL A 140 8.91 10.09 -11.74
C VAL A 140 8.15 8.81 -12.14
N THR A 141 8.23 7.75 -11.32
CA THR A 141 7.50 6.51 -11.61
C THR A 141 6.00 6.74 -11.65
N VAL A 142 5.46 7.49 -10.70
CA VAL A 142 4.03 7.83 -10.68
C VAL A 142 3.66 8.70 -11.88
N ALA A 143 4.48 9.70 -12.22
CA ALA A 143 4.25 10.52 -13.41
C ALA A 143 4.25 9.69 -14.71
N MET A 144 5.14 8.71 -14.82
CA MET A 144 5.16 7.79 -15.98
C MET A 144 3.91 6.91 -16.03
N ILE A 145 3.43 6.40 -14.89
CA ILE A 145 2.18 5.62 -14.82
C ILE A 145 0.99 6.46 -15.28
N PHE A 146 0.88 7.70 -14.82
CA PHE A 146 -0.18 8.62 -15.23
C PHE A 146 -0.10 8.96 -16.71
N ALA A 147 1.11 9.27 -17.21
CA ALA A 147 1.35 9.53 -18.64
C ALA A 147 0.98 8.32 -19.51
N TRP A 148 1.33 7.11 -19.07
CA TRP A 148 1.01 5.88 -19.77
C TRP A 148 -0.51 5.70 -19.96
N PHE A 149 -1.29 5.87 -18.90
CA PHE A 149 -2.74 5.73 -18.99
C PHE A 149 -3.39 6.82 -19.82
N ALA A 150 -2.89 8.08 -19.73
CA ALA A 150 -3.35 9.17 -20.60
C ALA A 150 -3.07 8.90 -22.08
N TRP A 151 -1.89 8.39 -22.38
CA TRP A 151 -1.52 8.01 -23.76
C TRP A 151 -2.34 6.84 -24.27
N ARG A 152 -2.56 5.82 -23.45
CA ARG A 152 -3.23 4.59 -23.85
C ARG A 152 -4.75 4.70 -23.94
N LEU A 153 -5.38 5.34 -22.97
CA LEU A 153 -6.84 5.43 -22.86
C LEU A 153 -7.39 6.74 -23.44
N GLY A 154 -6.53 7.73 -23.65
CA GLY A 154 -6.95 9.09 -24.00
C GLY A 154 -7.49 9.87 -22.80
N PRO A 155 -8.09 11.05 -23.05
CA PRO A 155 -8.58 11.95 -22.00
C PRO A 155 -9.93 11.47 -21.43
N VAL A 156 -9.91 10.34 -20.72
CA VAL A 156 -11.09 9.75 -20.09
C VAL A 156 -10.91 9.61 -18.58
N PRO A 157 -11.97 9.74 -17.77
CA PRO A 157 -11.89 9.63 -16.31
C PRO A 157 -11.33 8.29 -15.80
N ALA A 158 -11.39 7.24 -16.61
CA ALA A 158 -10.79 5.94 -16.29
C ALA A 158 -9.25 6.01 -16.20
N ALA A 159 -8.60 6.90 -16.94
CA ALA A 159 -7.14 6.99 -16.96
C ALA A 159 -6.52 7.31 -15.58
N PRO A 160 -6.93 8.37 -14.86
CA PRO A 160 -6.42 8.62 -13.51
C PRO A 160 -6.85 7.56 -12.50
N MET A 161 -8.01 6.92 -12.66
CA MET A 161 -8.45 5.82 -11.78
C MET A 161 -7.48 4.64 -11.85
N TRP A 162 -7.17 4.14 -13.05
CA TRP A 162 -6.24 3.02 -13.22
C TRP A 162 -4.80 3.39 -12.82
N ALA A 163 -4.39 4.62 -13.06
CA ALA A 163 -3.12 5.13 -12.55
C ALA A 163 -3.09 5.10 -11.01
N ALA A 164 -4.16 5.51 -10.33
CA ALA A 164 -4.27 5.47 -8.88
C ALA A 164 -4.21 4.03 -8.33
N VAL A 165 -4.80 3.05 -9.01
CA VAL A 165 -4.68 1.62 -8.65
C VAL A 165 -3.22 1.17 -8.68
N CYS A 166 -2.50 1.48 -9.77
CA CYS A 166 -1.06 1.16 -9.85
C CYS A 166 -0.26 1.86 -8.75
N CYS A 167 -0.59 3.11 -8.42
CA CYS A 167 0.08 3.84 -7.33
C CYS A 167 -0.19 3.22 -5.96
N ALA A 168 -1.41 2.76 -5.68
CA ALA A 168 -1.74 2.07 -4.45
C ALA A 168 -0.97 0.74 -4.32
N LEU A 169 -0.92 -0.05 -5.40
CA LEU A 169 -0.12 -1.28 -5.45
C LEU A 169 1.38 -0.99 -5.27
N LEU A 170 1.90 0.08 -5.90
CA LEU A 170 3.28 0.51 -5.74
C LEU A 170 3.58 0.91 -4.28
N ALA A 171 2.68 1.68 -3.65
CA ALA A 171 2.83 2.05 -2.24
C ALA A 171 2.88 0.83 -1.33
N LEU A 172 1.94 -0.11 -1.49
CA LEU A 172 1.88 -1.36 -0.73
C LEU A 172 3.16 -2.19 -0.92
N ALA A 173 3.64 -2.32 -2.17
CA ALA A 173 4.89 -3.01 -2.47
C ALA A 173 6.11 -2.37 -1.77
N VAL A 174 6.21 -1.04 -1.80
CA VAL A 174 7.34 -0.32 -1.20
C VAL A 174 7.26 -0.36 0.33
N ILE A 175 6.07 -0.24 0.92
CA ILE A 175 5.87 -0.34 2.36
C ILE A 175 6.28 -1.74 2.83
N ASP A 176 5.76 -2.78 2.21
CA ASP A 176 6.07 -4.16 2.58
C ASP A 176 7.55 -4.50 2.41
N ALA A 177 8.18 -4.03 1.33
CA ALA A 177 9.62 -4.20 1.12
C ALA A 177 10.49 -3.55 2.22
N GLN A 178 9.99 -2.52 2.89
CA GLN A 178 10.73 -1.78 3.93
C GLN A 178 10.41 -2.26 5.34
N THR A 179 9.18 -2.67 5.60
CA THR A 179 8.68 -2.93 6.95
C THR A 179 8.14 -4.34 7.15
N ALA A 180 8.00 -5.13 6.07
CA ALA A 180 7.30 -6.42 6.05
C ALA A 180 5.87 -6.31 6.64
N LEU A 181 5.22 -5.16 6.43
CA LEU A 181 3.88 -4.84 6.92
C LEU A 181 3.02 -4.36 5.76
N LEU A 182 1.86 -4.97 5.58
CA LEU A 182 0.82 -4.51 4.67
C LEU A 182 -0.29 -3.84 5.49
N PRO A 183 -0.42 -2.50 5.44
CA PRO A 183 -1.41 -1.78 6.25
C PRO A 183 -2.84 -2.09 5.79
N ASP A 184 -3.66 -2.63 6.70
CA ASP A 184 -5.06 -3.02 6.42
C ASP A 184 -5.89 -1.87 5.83
N ARG A 185 -5.66 -0.64 6.28
CA ARG A 185 -6.37 0.53 5.77
C ARG A 185 -6.17 0.75 4.27
N LEU A 186 -4.97 0.48 3.74
CA LEU A 186 -4.68 0.63 2.32
C LEU A 186 -5.18 -0.57 1.50
N THR A 187 -4.99 -1.79 1.99
CA THR A 187 -5.45 -3.01 1.31
C THR A 187 -6.98 -3.05 1.25
N GLN A 188 -7.66 -2.73 2.35
CA GLN A 188 -9.12 -2.64 2.41
C GLN A 188 -9.67 -1.51 1.53
N ALA A 189 -9.05 -0.32 1.56
CA ALA A 189 -9.47 0.78 0.68
C ALA A 189 -9.37 0.38 -0.79
N LEU A 190 -8.28 -0.29 -1.19
CA LEU A 190 -8.08 -0.77 -2.55
C LEU A 190 -9.12 -1.85 -2.93
N LEU A 191 -9.41 -2.80 -2.03
CA LEU A 191 -10.42 -3.84 -2.22
C LEU A 191 -11.82 -3.25 -2.45
N TRP A 192 -12.27 -2.41 -1.52
CA TRP A 192 -13.60 -1.83 -1.59
C TRP A 192 -13.75 -0.87 -2.77
N ALA A 193 -12.71 -0.11 -3.11
CA ALA A 193 -12.71 0.72 -4.32
C ALA A 193 -12.86 -0.12 -5.59
N GLY A 194 -12.22 -1.29 -5.66
CA GLY A 194 -12.34 -2.22 -6.80
C GLY A 194 -13.76 -2.78 -6.95
N LEU A 195 -14.34 -3.25 -5.84
CA LEU A 195 -15.71 -3.75 -5.84
C LEU A 195 -16.73 -2.65 -6.19
N ALA A 196 -16.55 -1.45 -5.65
CA ALA A 196 -17.41 -0.31 -5.96
C ALA A 196 -17.27 0.12 -7.42
N ALA A 197 -16.05 0.21 -7.96
CA ALA A 197 -15.82 0.54 -9.36
C ALA A 197 -16.47 -0.49 -10.30
N ALA A 198 -16.40 -1.77 -9.96
CA ALA A 198 -17.06 -2.84 -10.72
C ALA A 198 -18.59 -2.75 -10.64
N ALA A 199 -19.15 -2.44 -9.48
CA ALA A 199 -20.58 -2.27 -9.29
C ALA A 199 -21.14 -1.05 -10.04
N LEU A 200 -20.34 0.03 -10.14
CA LEU A 200 -20.70 1.25 -10.86
C LEU A 200 -20.40 1.18 -12.38
N GLY A 201 -19.83 0.07 -12.87
CA GLY A 201 -19.47 -0.08 -14.27
C GLY A 201 -18.26 0.75 -14.71
N TRP A 202 -17.42 1.19 -13.77
CA TRP A 202 -16.20 1.98 -14.03
C TRP A 202 -14.96 1.11 -14.22
N SER A 203 -15.04 -0.16 -13.78
CA SER A 203 -13.95 -1.14 -13.93
C SER A 203 -14.04 -1.86 -15.28
N TRP A 204 -12.95 -2.49 -15.69
CA TRP A 204 -12.91 -3.37 -16.86
C TRP A 204 -13.72 -4.67 -16.66
N VAL A 205 -14.04 -5.00 -15.41
CA VAL A 205 -14.77 -6.22 -15.05
C VAL A 205 -16.07 -5.88 -14.35
N GLY A 206 -17.10 -6.69 -14.59
CA GLY A 206 -18.39 -6.55 -13.91
C GLY A 206 -18.34 -7.06 -12.47
N ALA A 207 -19.32 -6.62 -11.66
CA ALA A 207 -19.40 -6.95 -10.24
C ALA A 207 -19.32 -8.47 -9.92
N PRO A 208 -19.96 -9.39 -10.66
CA PRO A 208 -19.84 -10.83 -10.36
C PRO A 208 -18.41 -11.34 -10.45
N LEU A 209 -17.65 -10.90 -11.47
CA LEU A 209 -16.25 -11.29 -11.63
C LEU A 209 -15.35 -10.64 -10.61
N ALA A 210 -15.61 -9.38 -10.24
CA ALA A 210 -14.85 -8.69 -9.19
C ALA A 210 -15.03 -9.38 -7.83
N VAL A 211 -16.26 -9.77 -7.48
CA VAL A 211 -16.54 -10.50 -6.23
C VAL A 211 -15.90 -11.89 -6.23
N THR A 212 -16.02 -12.64 -7.33
CA THR A 212 -15.40 -13.98 -7.42
C THR A 212 -13.88 -13.90 -7.42
N GLY A 213 -13.28 -12.89 -8.09
CA GLY A 213 -11.84 -12.64 -8.06
C GLY A 213 -11.34 -12.28 -6.66
N ALA A 214 -12.06 -11.41 -5.95
CA ALA A 214 -11.73 -11.04 -4.57
C ALA A 214 -11.85 -12.24 -3.63
N ALA A 215 -12.94 -13.00 -3.71
CA ALA A 215 -13.14 -14.19 -2.90
C ALA A 215 -12.05 -15.24 -3.14
N PHE A 216 -11.71 -15.50 -4.41
CA PHE A 216 -10.64 -16.42 -4.78
C PHE A 216 -9.28 -15.93 -4.26
N GLY A 217 -8.98 -14.64 -4.44
CA GLY A 217 -7.72 -14.02 -3.98
C GLY A 217 -7.54 -14.06 -2.46
N TYR A 218 -8.62 -14.09 -1.68
CA TYR A 218 -8.56 -14.24 -0.23
C TYR A 218 -8.56 -15.71 0.20
N LEU A 219 -9.55 -16.49 -0.27
CA LEU A 219 -9.81 -17.82 0.27
C LEU A 219 -8.72 -18.84 -0.11
N VAL A 220 -8.18 -18.78 -1.34
CA VAL A 220 -7.17 -19.76 -1.78
C VAL A 220 -5.89 -19.65 -0.95
N PRO A 221 -5.23 -18.49 -0.83
CA PRO A 221 -4.01 -18.41 -0.04
C PRO A 221 -4.29 -18.62 1.46
N TRP A 222 -5.45 -18.20 1.98
CA TRP A 222 -5.86 -18.49 3.34
C TRP A 222 -5.98 -19.99 3.60
N LEU A 223 -6.64 -20.75 2.72
CA LEU A 223 -6.75 -22.21 2.82
C LEU A 223 -5.38 -22.87 2.73
N CYS A 224 -4.51 -22.39 1.85
CA CYS A 224 -3.13 -22.87 1.76
C CYS A 224 -2.36 -22.63 3.06
N ASP A 225 -2.48 -21.44 3.66
CA ASP A 225 -1.83 -21.10 4.94
C ASP A 225 -2.35 -22.00 6.08
N VAL A 226 -3.67 -22.18 6.18
CA VAL A 226 -4.29 -23.08 7.17
C VAL A 226 -3.77 -24.51 7.00
N ALA A 227 -3.70 -25.00 5.78
CA ALA A 227 -3.19 -26.34 5.49
C ALA A 227 -1.70 -26.46 5.86
N MET A 228 -0.88 -25.47 5.47
CA MET A 228 0.56 -25.46 5.79
C MET A 228 0.82 -25.41 7.31
N ARG A 229 0.10 -24.56 8.06
CA ARG A 229 0.18 -24.54 9.52
C ARG A 229 -0.22 -25.86 10.13
N ARG A 230 -1.29 -26.48 9.62
CA ARG A 230 -1.85 -27.74 10.16
C ARG A 230 -0.95 -28.95 9.91
N TYR A 231 -0.37 -29.06 8.71
CA TYR A 231 0.37 -30.25 8.29
C TYR A 231 1.89 -30.12 8.35
N LEU A 232 2.41 -28.90 8.17
CA LEU A 232 3.85 -28.65 8.10
C LEU A 232 4.38 -27.80 9.27
N ALA A 233 3.49 -27.31 10.16
CA ALA A 233 3.82 -26.40 11.25
C ALA A 233 4.59 -25.12 10.79
N LEU A 234 4.41 -24.71 9.54
CA LEU A 234 5.07 -23.55 8.92
C LEU A 234 4.02 -22.48 8.60
N PRO A 235 4.21 -21.21 9.02
CA PRO A 235 3.42 -20.10 8.52
C PRO A 235 3.81 -19.83 7.05
N ALA A 236 2.83 -19.81 6.14
CA ALA A 236 3.09 -19.59 4.73
C ALA A 236 3.07 -18.12 4.34
N MET A 237 2.04 -17.39 4.78
CA MET A 237 1.76 -16.01 4.38
C MET A 237 1.21 -15.19 5.55
N ALA A 238 1.39 -13.88 5.51
CA ALA A 238 0.75 -12.97 6.45
C ALA A 238 -0.70 -12.67 6.04
N ALA A 239 -1.54 -12.28 7.00
CA ALA A 239 -2.95 -11.93 6.73
C ALA A 239 -3.09 -10.79 5.70
N GLY A 240 -2.16 -9.84 5.70
CA GLY A 240 -2.12 -8.74 4.73
C GLY A 240 -1.93 -9.19 3.28
N ASP A 241 -1.23 -10.31 3.05
CA ASP A 241 -1.03 -10.86 1.70
C ASP A 241 -2.35 -11.37 1.10
N PHE A 242 -3.22 -11.98 1.94
CA PHE A 242 -4.55 -12.43 1.50
C PHE A 242 -5.43 -11.25 1.12
N GLN A 243 -5.37 -10.17 1.90
CA GLN A 243 -6.12 -8.95 1.64
C GLN A 243 -5.63 -8.26 0.36
N LEU A 244 -4.32 -8.22 0.14
CA LEU A 244 -3.74 -7.67 -1.08
C LEU A 244 -4.17 -8.47 -2.32
N LEU A 245 -4.13 -9.81 -2.26
CA LEU A 245 -4.61 -10.67 -3.34
C LEU A 245 -6.11 -10.51 -3.59
N ALA A 246 -6.90 -10.36 -2.53
CA ALA A 246 -8.33 -10.06 -2.65
C ALA A 246 -8.56 -8.71 -3.34
N ALA A 247 -7.79 -7.68 -2.98
CA ALA A 247 -7.85 -6.38 -3.63
C ALA A 247 -7.48 -6.47 -5.11
N ILE A 248 -6.40 -7.16 -5.44
CA ILE A 248 -6.00 -7.43 -6.83
C ILE A 248 -7.12 -8.17 -7.58
N GLY A 249 -7.75 -9.17 -6.95
CA GLY A 249 -8.86 -9.91 -7.51
C GLY A 249 -10.09 -9.05 -7.77
N ALA A 250 -10.40 -8.09 -6.90
CA ALA A 250 -11.51 -7.15 -7.10
C ALA A 250 -11.32 -6.27 -8.35
N TRP A 251 -10.09 -5.90 -8.68
CA TRP A 251 -9.78 -5.07 -9.85
C TRP A 251 -9.60 -5.87 -11.13
N LEU A 252 -9.03 -7.07 -11.08
CA LEU A 252 -8.76 -7.91 -12.24
C LEU A 252 -9.90 -8.89 -12.55
N GLY A 253 -10.69 -9.25 -11.55
CA GLY A 253 -11.95 -9.99 -11.65
C GLY A 253 -11.82 -11.49 -11.98
N GLN A 254 -10.78 -11.90 -12.67
CA GLN A 254 -10.67 -13.29 -13.14
C GLN A 254 -9.84 -14.13 -12.18
N PRO A 255 -10.39 -15.23 -11.63
CA PRO A 255 -9.62 -16.13 -10.74
C PRO A 255 -8.33 -16.66 -11.37
N VAL A 256 -8.33 -16.88 -12.68
CA VAL A 256 -7.14 -17.33 -13.43
C VAL A 256 -6.01 -16.31 -13.36
N LEU A 257 -6.31 -15.01 -13.51
CA LEU A 257 -5.29 -13.95 -13.38
C LEU A 257 -4.75 -13.86 -11.98
N VAL A 258 -5.62 -13.98 -10.98
CA VAL A 258 -5.20 -13.98 -9.56
C VAL A 258 -4.31 -15.19 -9.27
N ALA A 259 -4.69 -16.37 -9.80
CA ALA A 259 -3.87 -17.58 -9.70
C ALA A 259 -2.52 -17.42 -10.38
N ALA A 260 -2.48 -16.84 -11.59
CA ALA A 260 -1.23 -16.59 -12.30
C ALA A 260 -0.31 -15.64 -11.52
N ILE A 261 -0.85 -14.55 -10.93
CA ILE A 261 -0.11 -13.62 -10.09
C ILE A 261 0.44 -14.34 -8.86
N LEU A 262 -0.36 -15.17 -8.20
CA LEU A 262 0.08 -15.96 -7.04
C LEU A 262 1.20 -16.92 -7.41
N VAL A 263 1.09 -17.62 -8.52
CA VAL A 263 2.13 -18.53 -9.03
C VAL A 263 3.43 -17.75 -9.30
N VAL A 264 3.37 -16.64 -10.03
CA VAL A 264 4.55 -15.79 -10.29
C VAL A 264 5.16 -15.31 -8.98
N ALA A 265 4.34 -14.88 -8.03
CA ALA A 265 4.81 -14.43 -6.72
C ALA A 265 5.54 -15.55 -5.95
N ILE A 266 5.00 -16.76 -5.93
CA ILE A 266 5.63 -17.92 -5.28
C ILE A 266 6.98 -18.23 -5.94
N PHE A 267 7.03 -18.33 -7.28
CA PHE A 267 8.27 -18.65 -8.00
C PHE A 267 9.35 -17.57 -7.88
N THR A 268 8.99 -16.32 -7.67
CA THR A 268 9.94 -15.21 -7.51
C THR A 268 10.33 -14.98 -6.05
N ALA A 269 9.41 -15.14 -5.11
CA ALA A 269 9.66 -14.97 -3.69
C ALA A 269 10.44 -16.12 -3.07
N LEU A 270 10.17 -17.36 -3.46
CA LEU A 270 10.84 -18.55 -2.89
C LEU A 270 12.36 -18.53 -3.03
N PRO A 271 12.95 -18.30 -4.23
CA PRO A 271 14.40 -18.17 -4.36
C PRO A 271 14.96 -17.01 -3.53
N ALA A 272 14.27 -15.88 -3.46
CA ALA A 272 14.68 -14.73 -2.66
C ALA A 272 14.69 -15.05 -1.16
N ALA A 273 13.68 -15.77 -0.67
CA ALA A 273 13.60 -16.24 0.72
C ALA A 273 14.73 -17.22 1.04
N LEU A 274 14.99 -18.19 0.16
CA LEU A 274 16.08 -19.17 0.32
C LEU A 274 17.47 -18.50 0.35
N LEU A 275 17.70 -17.49 -0.49
CA LEU A 275 18.93 -16.71 -0.48
C LEU A 275 19.12 -15.92 0.81
N ARG A 276 18.05 -15.37 1.39
CA ARG A 276 18.09 -14.66 2.68
C ARG A 276 18.41 -15.61 3.83
N LEU A 277 17.73 -16.77 3.89
CA LEU A 277 18.00 -17.78 4.91
C LEU A 277 19.46 -18.25 4.91
N ARG A 278 20.07 -18.32 3.72
CA ARG A 278 21.51 -18.66 3.62
C ARG A 278 22.45 -17.56 4.12
N ARG A 279 22.04 -16.28 4.01
CA ARG A 279 22.87 -15.13 4.40
C ARG A 279 22.71 -14.77 5.87
N ASP A 280 21.47 -14.71 6.34
CA ASP A 280 21.12 -14.10 7.62
C ASP A 280 20.75 -15.14 8.71
N GLY A 281 20.63 -16.42 8.35
CA GLY A 281 20.24 -17.51 9.25
C GLY A 281 18.75 -17.51 9.61
N PRO A 282 18.31 -18.43 10.51
CA PRO A 282 16.89 -18.69 10.81
C PRO A 282 16.17 -17.56 11.57
N ALA A 283 16.89 -16.53 12.04
CA ALA A 283 16.31 -15.36 12.70
C ALA A 283 15.97 -14.21 11.72
N ALA A 284 16.17 -14.41 10.41
CA ALA A 284 15.81 -13.42 9.43
C ALA A 284 14.29 -13.18 9.42
N SER A 285 13.89 -11.92 9.56
CA SER A 285 12.50 -11.49 9.46
C SER A 285 11.79 -12.05 8.23
N ALA A 286 10.49 -12.29 8.31
CA ALA A 286 9.67 -12.76 7.20
C ALA A 286 9.98 -11.98 5.91
N ALA A 287 10.22 -12.71 4.82
CA ALA A 287 10.49 -12.06 3.54
C ALA A 287 9.24 -11.30 3.09
N PRO A 288 9.33 -10.01 2.71
CA PRO A 288 8.19 -9.27 2.22
C PRO A 288 7.64 -9.94 0.95
N PHE A 289 6.38 -10.34 0.98
CA PHE A 289 5.73 -11.01 -0.15
C PHE A 289 4.97 -10.03 -1.05
N GLY A 290 4.56 -8.89 -0.52
CA GLY A 290 3.79 -7.85 -1.21
C GLY A 290 4.40 -7.36 -2.52
N PRO A 291 5.71 -7.07 -2.63
CA PRO A 291 6.33 -6.68 -3.90
C PRO A 291 6.16 -7.72 -5.01
N TYR A 292 6.22 -9.01 -4.66
CA TYR A 292 6.08 -10.11 -5.61
C TYR A 292 4.64 -10.32 -6.10
N LEU A 293 3.65 -9.87 -5.30
CA LEU A 293 2.24 -9.83 -5.70
C LEU A 293 1.91 -8.57 -6.49
N ALA A 294 2.38 -7.41 -6.03
CA ALA A 294 2.04 -6.13 -6.62
C ALA A 294 2.69 -5.90 -7.99
N ALA A 295 3.95 -6.30 -8.19
CA ALA A 295 4.64 -6.06 -9.45
C ALA A 295 3.95 -6.75 -10.65
N PRO A 296 3.63 -8.06 -10.64
CA PRO A 296 2.88 -8.67 -11.73
C PRO A 296 1.46 -8.09 -11.87
N ALA A 297 0.80 -7.73 -10.76
CA ALA A 297 -0.51 -7.07 -10.82
C ALA A 297 -0.44 -5.72 -11.53
N ILE A 298 0.56 -4.88 -11.23
CA ILE A 298 0.80 -3.62 -11.93
C ILE A 298 1.02 -3.86 -13.42
N LEU A 299 1.82 -4.86 -13.80
CA LEU A 299 2.05 -5.20 -15.21
C LEU A 299 0.75 -5.59 -15.91
N VAL A 300 -0.10 -6.43 -15.30
CA VAL A 300 -1.42 -6.80 -15.85
C VAL A 300 -2.31 -5.58 -16.03
N VAL A 301 -2.31 -4.65 -15.06
CA VAL A 301 -3.09 -3.40 -15.15
C VAL A 301 -2.55 -2.50 -16.25
N LEU A 302 -1.23 -2.34 -16.39
CA LEU A 302 -0.61 -1.51 -17.44
C LEU A 302 -0.88 -2.08 -18.84
N VAL A 303 -0.76 -3.39 -19.03
CA VAL A 303 -0.99 -4.05 -20.33
C VAL A 303 -2.49 -4.19 -20.63
N GLY A 304 -3.32 -4.27 -19.60
CA GLY A 304 -4.76 -4.55 -19.68
C GLY A 304 -5.07 -6.04 -19.66
N PRO A 305 -6.14 -6.47 -18.99
CA PRO A 305 -6.46 -7.88 -18.81
C PRO A 305 -6.72 -8.61 -20.13
N ALA A 306 -7.31 -7.96 -21.12
CA ALA A 306 -7.59 -8.57 -22.44
C ALA A 306 -6.32 -9.09 -23.13
N ALA A 307 -5.24 -8.30 -23.13
CA ALA A 307 -3.98 -8.70 -23.76
C ALA A 307 -3.32 -9.89 -23.04
N VAL A 308 -3.53 -10.01 -21.71
CA VAL A 308 -3.04 -11.17 -20.97
C VAL A 308 -3.82 -12.43 -21.29
N TYR A 309 -5.13 -12.31 -21.51
CA TYR A 309 -5.96 -13.46 -21.96
C TYR A 309 -5.58 -13.98 -23.34
N ASP A 310 -5.22 -13.08 -24.25
CA ASP A 310 -4.79 -13.47 -25.61
C ASP A 310 -3.47 -14.26 -25.60
N VAL A 311 -2.62 -14.00 -24.60
CA VAL A 311 -1.35 -14.74 -24.41
C VAL A 311 -1.56 -16.09 -23.71
N LEU A 312 -2.61 -16.22 -22.87
CA LEU A 312 -2.90 -17.44 -22.10
C LEU A 312 -3.78 -18.44 -22.85
N ARG A 313 -4.30 -18.06 -24.03
CA ARG A 313 -5.03 -18.94 -24.97
C ARG A 313 -4.09 -19.62 -25.93
#